data_f2e64e90e68d59ef1486421d20abc467
#
_entry.id   f2e64e90e68d59ef1486421d20abc467
#
_cell.length_a   1.000
_cell.length_b   1.000
_cell.length_c   1.000
_cell.angle_alpha   90.00
_cell.angle_beta   90.00
_cell.angle_gamma   90.00
#
_symmetry.space_group_name_H-M   'P 1'
#
loop_
_entity.id
_entity.type
_entity.pdbx_description
1 polymer ?
#
loop_
_entity_poly.entity_id
_entity_poly.type
_entity_poly.pdbx_seq_one_letter_code
_entity_poly.pdbx_strand_id
1 'polypeptide(L)'
;SVLHTQVKALKHHWERLLVEEAIVESGVPYSILQVGSYYQNMLPGWGRMLETGAHAMAYDTGVSMSLVDLDDVAEAACRVAADPGCTNGIFEICGPEITLEEKAEILSDVLGQPIRAEKLPADAAVSHAASMGVDEYGQECMRRMFAHYDDHGLVGSARVLGWILGREPHNFRTF
;
A
#
# COMPACT_ATOMS: atom_id res chain seq x y z
N SER A 1 4.29 -10.53 -2.88
CA SER A 1 3.95 -10.51 -1.45
C SER A 1 3.54 -9.11 -1.00
N VAL A 2 3.45 -8.86 0.28
CA VAL A 2 3.04 -7.58 0.86
C VAL A 2 4.07 -7.10 1.87
N LEU A 3 4.16 -5.78 2.07
CA LEU A 3 5.01 -5.17 3.08
C LEU A 3 4.60 -5.65 4.49
N HIS A 4 5.58 -5.91 5.36
CA HIS A 4 5.38 -6.32 6.76
C HIS A 4 4.60 -7.64 6.93
N THR A 5 4.97 -8.68 6.20
CA THR A 5 4.38 -10.03 6.35
C THR A 5 4.52 -10.61 7.75
N GLN A 6 5.53 -10.20 8.52
CA GLN A 6 5.80 -10.66 9.89
C GLN A 6 4.81 -10.11 10.95
N VAL A 7 3.90 -9.22 10.59
CA VAL A 7 2.94 -8.60 11.53
C VAL A 7 1.69 -9.46 11.68
N LYS A 8 1.58 -10.22 12.78
CA LYS A 8 0.45 -11.13 13.06
C LYS A 8 -0.90 -10.43 13.17
N ALA A 9 -0.93 -9.16 13.59
CA ALA A 9 -2.16 -8.37 13.66
C ALA A 9 -2.79 -8.19 12.27
N LEU A 10 -1.96 -8.08 11.23
CA LEU A 10 -2.37 -8.03 9.84
C LEU A 10 -2.54 -9.45 9.29
N LYS A 11 -3.71 -10.07 9.52
CA LYS A 11 -3.97 -11.47 9.21
C LYS A 11 -3.56 -11.86 7.78
N HIS A 12 -3.97 -11.09 6.78
CA HIS A 12 -3.65 -11.37 5.38
C HIS A 12 -2.16 -11.17 5.06
N HIS A 13 -1.43 -10.30 5.78
CA HIS A 13 0.03 -10.19 5.68
C HIS A 13 0.71 -11.42 6.28
N TRP A 14 0.29 -11.83 7.47
CA TRP A 14 0.81 -13.01 8.13
C TRP A 14 0.65 -14.28 7.30
N GLU A 15 -0.47 -14.45 6.62
CA GLU A 15 -0.71 -15.59 5.73
C GLU A 15 0.22 -15.55 4.50
N ARG A 16 0.65 -14.35 4.05
CA ARG A 16 1.68 -14.23 3.00
C ARG A 16 3.05 -14.67 3.50
N LEU A 17 3.38 -14.45 4.78
CA LEU A 17 4.61 -14.98 5.37
C LEU A 17 4.69 -16.49 5.27
N LEU A 18 3.58 -17.21 5.51
CA LEU A 18 3.55 -18.67 5.37
C LEU A 18 3.79 -19.12 3.91
N VAL A 19 3.36 -18.33 2.94
CA VAL A 19 3.67 -18.59 1.52
C VAL A 19 5.15 -18.33 1.23
N GLU A 20 5.73 -17.25 1.77
CA GLU A 20 7.16 -16.97 1.64
C GLU A 20 8.02 -18.09 2.27
N GLU A 21 7.65 -18.56 3.46
CA GLU A 21 8.29 -19.69 4.13
C GLU A 21 8.28 -20.95 3.24
N ALA A 22 7.12 -21.31 2.69
CA ALA A 22 7.00 -22.46 1.79
C ALA A 22 7.87 -22.32 0.52
N ILE A 23 7.99 -21.11 -0.02
CA ILE A 23 8.86 -20.82 -1.17
C ILE A 23 10.33 -21.05 -0.78
N VAL A 24 10.77 -20.48 0.35
CA VAL A 24 12.14 -20.63 0.85
C VAL A 24 12.49 -22.11 1.11
N GLU A 25 11.59 -22.85 1.75
CA GLU A 25 11.79 -24.27 2.07
C GLU A 25 11.75 -25.19 0.83
N SER A 26 11.13 -24.74 -0.25
CA SER A 26 11.06 -25.54 -1.50
C SER A 26 12.41 -25.72 -2.18
N GLY A 27 13.39 -24.88 -1.87
CA GLY A 27 14.71 -24.87 -2.52
C GLY A 27 14.71 -24.36 -3.97
N VAL A 28 13.58 -23.88 -4.47
CA VAL A 28 13.50 -23.24 -5.81
C VAL A 28 14.13 -21.86 -5.74
N PRO A 29 14.96 -21.45 -6.73
CA PRO A 29 15.43 -20.06 -6.80
C PRO A 29 14.25 -19.07 -6.85
N TYR A 30 14.30 -18.01 -6.02
CA TYR A 30 13.20 -17.07 -5.90
C TYR A 30 13.69 -15.61 -5.80
N SER A 31 12.79 -14.69 -6.04
CA SER A 31 12.90 -13.27 -5.61
C SER A 31 11.53 -12.83 -5.13
N ILE A 32 11.45 -12.36 -3.89
CA ILE A 32 10.20 -11.95 -3.26
C ILE A 32 10.13 -10.43 -3.18
N LEU A 33 9.10 -9.84 -3.76
CA LEU A 33 8.80 -8.43 -3.64
C LEU A 33 7.70 -8.24 -2.59
N GLN A 34 8.02 -7.61 -1.47
CA GLN A 34 7.08 -7.22 -0.42
C GLN A 34 6.58 -5.81 -0.70
N VAL A 35 5.43 -5.71 -1.37
CA VAL A 35 4.92 -4.45 -1.91
C VAL A 35 4.05 -3.72 -0.89
N GLY A 36 4.24 -2.40 -0.77
CA GLY A 36 3.39 -1.51 0.00
C GLY A 36 2.01 -1.30 -0.62
N SER A 37 1.22 -0.41 -0.04
CA SER A 37 -0.08 -0.03 -0.61
C SER A 37 0.10 0.81 -1.87
N TYR A 38 -0.87 0.77 -2.80
CA TYR A 38 -0.76 1.44 -4.10
C TYR A 38 -1.40 2.82 -4.11
N TYR A 39 -0.80 3.78 -4.82
CA TYR A 39 -1.44 5.06 -5.12
C TYR A 39 -2.76 4.85 -5.86
N GLN A 40 -2.81 3.88 -6.79
CA GLN A 40 -3.97 3.55 -7.60
C GLN A 40 -5.21 3.12 -6.78
N ASN A 41 -5.05 2.72 -5.52
CA ASN A 41 -6.16 2.37 -4.64
C ASN A 41 -7.13 3.54 -4.38
N MET A 42 -6.74 4.79 -4.67
CA MET A 42 -7.62 5.94 -4.57
C MET A 42 -8.57 6.09 -5.77
N LEU A 43 -8.22 5.53 -6.92
CA LEU A 43 -8.94 5.77 -8.18
C LEU A 43 -10.43 5.37 -8.15
N PRO A 44 -10.84 4.25 -7.51
CA PRO A 44 -12.26 3.92 -7.40
C PRO A 44 -13.08 4.99 -6.67
N GLY A 45 -12.47 5.74 -5.75
CA GLY A 45 -13.11 6.83 -5.00
C GLY A 45 -13.01 8.21 -5.67
N TRP A 46 -12.37 8.31 -6.83
CA TRP A 46 -12.04 9.59 -7.48
C TRP A 46 -13.26 10.48 -7.72
N GLY A 47 -14.32 9.95 -8.35
CA GLY A 47 -15.53 10.71 -8.64
C GLY A 47 -16.16 11.28 -7.36
N ARG A 48 -16.30 10.46 -6.33
CA ARG A 48 -16.83 10.89 -5.04
C ARG A 48 -15.96 11.97 -4.40
N MET A 49 -14.65 11.84 -4.48
CA MET A 49 -13.71 12.83 -3.94
C MET A 49 -13.92 14.20 -4.61
N LEU A 50 -14.07 14.24 -5.94
CA LEU A 50 -14.32 15.48 -6.67
C LEU A 50 -15.69 16.12 -6.31
N GLU A 51 -16.73 15.30 -6.11
CA GLU A 51 -18.06 15.75 -5.73
C GLU A 51 -18.12 16.29 -4.30
N THR A 52 -17.44 15.63 -3.36
CA THR A 52 -17.53 15.94 -1.92
C THR A 52 -16.43 16.88 -1.43
N GLY A 53 -15.36 17.07 -2.21
CA GLY A 53 -14.16 17.76 -1.78
C GLY A 53 -13.43 17.04 -0.62
N ALA A 54 -13.56 15.71 -0.53
CA ALA A 54 -12.95 14.94 0.53
C ALA A 54 -12.21 13.69 0.01
N HIS A 55 -10.92 13.56 0.34
CA HIS A 55 -10.18 12.32 0.20
C HIS A 55 -10.31 11.53 1.50
N ALA A 56 -11.12 10.48 1.47
CA ALA A 56 -11.56 9.77 2.66
C ALA A 56 -10.98 8.36 2.74
N MET A 57 -10.44 7.99 3.91
CA MET A 57 -9.88 6.68 4.22
C MET A 57 -10.35 6.22 5.60
N ALA A 58 -10.31 4.90 5.86
CA ALA A 58 -10.77 4.34 7.12
C ALA A 58 -9.61 4.17 8.14
N TYR A 59 -8.64 5.08 8.13
CA TYR A 59 -7.57 5.20 9.12
C TYR A 59 -7.29 6.67 9.41
N ASP A 60 -6.54 6.96 10.46
CA ASP A 60 -6.27 8.32 10.91
C ASP A 60 -5.55 9.15 9.84
N THR A 61 -5.92 10.43 9.73
CA THR A 61 -5.45 11.30 8.65
C THR A 61 -3.97 11.66 8.75
N GLY A 62 -3.43 11.64 9.95
CA GLY A 62 -2.03 11.98 10.25
C GLY A 62 -1.07 10.79 10.26
N VAL A 63 -1.54 9.53 10.11
CA VAL A 63 -0.62 8.39 10.08
C VAL A 63 0.14 8.30 8.77
N SER A 64 1.43 7.95 8.87
CA SER A 64 2.30 7.76 7.70
C SER A 64 2.03 6.43 7.01
N MET A 65 1.96 6.48 5.68
CA MET A 65 1.82 5.33 4.80
C MET A 65 2.87 5.38 3.70
N SER A 66 3.66 4.33 3.53
CA SER A 66 4.52 4.17 2.36
C SER A 66 3.72 3.59 1.21
N LEU A 67 3.31 4.47 0.30
CA LEU A 67 2.56 4.11 -0.90
C LEU A 67 3.50 4.00 -2.09
N VAL A 68 3.12 3.21 -3.09
CA VAL A 68 3.95 3.00 -4.29
C VAL A 68 3.10 3.09 -5.56
N ASP A 69 3.71 3.59 -6.63
CA ASP A 69 3.14 3.56 -7.97
C ASP A 69 3.25 2.15 -8.56
N LEU A 70 2.19 1.64 -9.17
CA LEU A 70 2.21 0.36 -9.87
C LEU A 70 3.20 0.33 -11.05
N ASP A 71 3.49 1.47 -11.68
CA ASP A 71 4.52 1.54 -12.73
C ASP A 71 5.92 1.29 -12.15
N ASP A 72 6.22 1.83 -10.96
CA ASP A 72 7.47 1.55 -10.26
C ASP A 72 7.56 0.09 -9.80
N VAL A 73 6.44 -0.50 -9.36
CA VAL A 73 6.37 -1.93 -9.00
C VAL A 73 6.66 -2.80 -10.22
N ALA A 74 6.07 -2.49 -11.37
CA ALA A 74 6.26 -3.24 -12.60
C ALA A 74 7.72 -3.14 -13.09
N GLU A 75 8.30 -1.94 -13.08
CA GLU A 75 9.71 -1.74 -13.42
C GLU A 75 10.64 -2.50 -12.48
N ALA A 76 10.40 -2.41 -11.17
CA ALA A 76 11.19 -3.13 -10.17
C ALA A 76 11.10 -4.66 -10.36
N ALA A 77 9.91 -5.19 -10.63
CA ALA A 77 9.71 -6.60 -10.90
C ALA A 77 10.50 -7.07 -12.13
N CYS A 78 10.50 -6.29 -13.22
CA CYS A 78 11.28 -6.59 -14.42
C CYS A 78 12.78 -6.57 -14.14
N ARG A 79 13.28 -5.58 -13.39
CA ARG A 79 14.70 -5.45 -13.06
C ARG A 79 15.18 -6.60 -12.17
N VAL A 80 14.42 -6.92 -11.11
CA VAL A 80 14.73 -8.02 -10.20
C VAL A 80 14.71 -9.37 -10.92
N ALA A 81 13.74 -9.59 -11.82
CA ALA A 81 13.68 -10.83 -12.58
C ALA A 81 14.83 -10.99 -13.61
N ALA A 82 15.37 -9.87 -14.09
CA ALA A 82 16.46 -9.87 -15.08
C ALA A 82 17.86 -9.95 -14.42
N ASP A 83 17.98 -9.68 -13.12
CA ASP A 83 19.26 -9.66 -12.41
C ASP A 83 19.47 -10.95 -11.59
N PRO A 84 20.37 -11.87 -12.01
CA PRO A 84 20.69 -13.07 -11.22
C PRO A 84 21.21 -12.76 -9.81
N GLY A 85 21.75 -11.57 -9.57
CA GLY A 85 22.20 -11.12 -8.25
C GLY A 85 21.04 -10.92 -7.25
N CYS A 86 19.80 -10.84 -7.75
CA CYS A 86 18.58 -10.74 -6.93
C CYS A 86 18.01 -12.11 -6.52
N THR A 87 18.62 -13.22 -6.98
CA THR A 87 18.18 -14.58 -6.63
C THR A 87 18.29 -14.82 -5.12
N ASN A 88 17.26 -15.44 -4.56
CA ASN A 88 17.07 -15.68 -3.12
C ASN A 88 16.99 -14.40 -2.27
N GLY A 89 16.64 -13.28 -2.90
CA GLY A 89 16.42 -11.99 -2.25
C GLY A 89 14.97 -11.75 -1.85
N ILE A 90 14.78 -10.96 -0.79
CA ILE A 90 13.49 -10.41 -0.36
C ILE A 90 13.64 -8.90 -0.35
N PHE A 91 12.79 -8.20 -1.06
CA PHE A 91 12.90 -6.75 -1.29
C PHE A 91 11.62 -6.04 -0.89
N GLU A 92 11.71 -5.02 -0.02
CA GLU A 92 10.60 -4.10 0.22
C GLU A 92 10.43 -3.16 -0.97
N ILE A 93 9.22 -3.10 -1.50
CA ILE A 93 8.86 -2.27 -2.65
C ILE A 93 7.82 -1.25 -2.20
N CYS A 94 8.29 -0.10 -1.76
CA CYS A 94 7.44 1.00 -1.31
C CYS A 94 8.04 2.35 -1.68
N GLY A 95 7.18 3.33 -1.92
CA GLY A 95 7.57 4.70 -2.19
C GLY A 95 7.73 5.52 -0.91
N PRO A 96 7.92 6.83 -1.04
CA PRO A 96 8.04 7.75 0.10
C PRO A 96 6.81 7.69 1.01
N GLU A 97 7.05 7.94 2.30
CA GLU A 97 5.98 8.11 3.28
C GLU A 97 5.13 9.33 2.95
N ILE A 98 3.82 9.21 3.18
CA ILE A 98 2.87 10.30 3.00
C ILE A 98 1.66 10.08 3.91
N THR A 99 1.16 11.13 4.53
CA THR A 99 -0.10 11.14 5.29
C THR A 99 -1.30 11.40 4.38
N LEU A 100 -2.51 11.16 4.90
CA LEU A 100 -3.72 11.52 4.17
C LEU A 100 -3.88 13.04 4.05
N GLU A 101 -3.41 13.78 5.05
CA GLU A 101 -3.40 15.25 5.07
C GLU A 101 -2.51 15.80 3.95
N GLU A 102 -1.27 15.33 3.84
CA GLU A 102 -0.35 15.73 2.77
C GLU A 102 -0.88 15.36 1.38
N LYS A 103 -1.54 14.19 1.24
CA LYS A 103 -2.22 13.84 -0.03
C LYS A 103 -3.33 14.82 -0.37
N ALA A 104 -4.14 15.21 0.61
CA ALA A 104 -5.24 16.17 0.40
C ALA A 104 -4.70 17.56 0.01
N GLU A 105 -3.58 18.00 0.59
CA GLU A 105 -2.90 19.24 0.20
C GLU A 105 -2.39 19.17 -1.25
N ILE A 106 -1.70 18.10 -1.62
CA ILE A 106 -1.21 17.91 -2.99
C ILE A 106 -2.36 17.88 -3.99
N LEU A 107 -3.45 17.15 -3.67
CA LEU A 107 -4.65 17.09 -4.51
C LEU A 107 -5.32 18.45 -4.66
N SER A 108 -5.40 19.23 -3.57
CA SER A 108 -5.96 20.59 -3.63
C SER A 108 -5.16 21.49 -4.58
N ASP A 109 -3.85 21.39 -4.51
CA ASP A 109 -2.93 22.18 -5.34
C ASP A 109 -3.03 21.78 -6.82
N VAL A 110 -2.98 20.47 -7.10
CA VAL A 110 -3.03 19.94 -8.48
C VAL A 110 -4.38 20.17 -9.15
N LEU A 111 -5.48 19.99 -8.40
CA LEU A 111 -6.85 20.12 -8.93
C LEU A 111 -7.37 21.57 -8.93
N GLY A 112 -6.69 22.48 -8.23
CA GLY A 112 -7.12 23.89 -8.12
C GLY A 112 -8.43 24.05 -7.34
N GLN A 113 -8.80 23.09 -6.50
CA GLN A 113 -10.00 23.12 -5.64
C GLN A 113 -9.70 22.52 -4.27
N PRO A 114 -10.36 22.98 -3.19
CA PRO A 114 -10.11 22.45 -1.85
C PRO A 114 -10.49 20.97 -1.75
N ILE A 115 -9.53 20.14 -1.36
CA ILE A 115 -9.73 18.74 -0.97
C ILE A 115 -9.31 18.63 0.50
N ARG A 116 -10.16 18.06 1.34
CA ARG A 116 -9.84 17.80 2.74
C ARG A 116 -9.54 16.31 2.97
N ALA A 117 -8.66 16.01 3.90
CA ALA A 117 -8.52 14.66 4.43
C ALA A 117 -9.71 14.34 5.34
N GLU A 118 -10.25 13.13 5.24
CA GLU A 118 -11.38 12.69 6.07
C GLU A 118 -11.18 11.25 6.55
N LYS A 119 -11.29 11.04 7.86
CA LYS A 119 -11.34 9.69 8.43
C LYS A 119 -12.76 9.15 8.38
N LEU A 120 -12.97 8.03 7.72
CA LEU A 120 -14.23 7.28 7.75
C LEU A 120 -14.24 6.29 8.92
N PRO A 121 -15.41 6.02 9.51
CA PRO A 121 -15.54 4.90 10.42
C PRO A 121 -15.17 3.59 9.73
N ALA A 122 -14.30 2.78 10.34
CA ALA A 122 -13.86 1.50 9.76
C ALA A 122 -15.04 0.56 9.43
N ASP A 123 -16.06 0.52 10.31
CA ASP A 123 -17.27 -0.29 10.08
C ASP A 123 -18.06 0.17 8.84
N ALA A 124 -18.07 1.46 8.53
CA ALA A 124 -18.71 1.97 7.31
C ALA A 124 -17.98 1.48 6.05
N ALA A 125 -16.64 1.52 6.06
CA ALA A 125 -15.83 1.02 4.96
C ALA A 125 -15.98 -0.50 4.78
N VAL A 126 -16.00 -1.27 5.88
CA VAL A 126 -16.23 -2.71 5.85
C VAL A 126 -17.63 -3.07 5.36
N SER A 127 -18.66 -2.34 5.82
CA SER A 127 -20.05 -2.55 5.36
C SER A 127 -20.20 -2.27 3.88
N HIS A 128 -19.54 -1.23 3.38
CA HIS A 128 -19.51 -0.93 1.94
C HIS A 128 -18.83 -2.08 1.17
N ALA A 129 -17.67 -2.55 1.61
CA ALA A 129 -16.98 -3.68 0.99
C ALA A 129 -17.84 -4.95 0.97
N ALA A 130 -18.57 -5.24 2.07
CA ALA A 130 -19.52 -6.35 2.13
C ALA A 130 -20.63 -6.21 1.08
N SER A 131 -21.17 -5.01 0.87
CA SER A 131 -22.17 -4.76 -0.18
C SER A 131 -21.64 -4.96 -1.60
N MET A 132 -20.32 -4.88 -1.78
CA MET A 132 -19.60 -5.17 -3.04
C MET A 132 -19.19 -6.64 -3.19
N GLY A 133 -19.58 -7.50 -2.25
CA GLY A 133 -19.33 -8.95 -2.30
C GLY A 133 -18.08 -9.42 -1.58
N VAL A 134 -17.42 -8.57 -0.77
CA VAL A 134 -16.31 -9.00 0.08
C VAL A 134 -16.84 -9.95 1.17
N ASP A 135 -16.27 -11.15 1.25
CA ASP A 135 -16.65 -12.19 2.19
C ASP A 135 -16.24 -11.85 3.65
N GLU A 136 -16.71 -12.66 4.61
CA GLU A 136 -16.42 -12.46 6.04
C GLU A 136 -14.90 -12.44 6.33
N TYR A 137 -14.13 -13.27 5.63
CA TYR A 137 -12.68 -13.28 5.77
C TYR A 137 -12.05 -11.95 5.37
N GLY A 138 -12.41 -11.42 4.20
CA GLY A 138 -11.94 -10.13 3.73
C GLY A 138 -12.36 -8.98 4.64
N GLN A 139 -13.60 -9.00 5.13
CA GLN A 139 -14.12 -8.01 6.08
C GLN A 139 -13.31 -8.01 7.39
N GLU A 140 -13.00 -9.18 7.94
CA GLU A 140 -12.17 -9.30 9.15
C GLU A 140 -10.75 -8.81 8.90
N CYS A 141 -10.15 -9.15 7.75
CA CYS A 141 -8.85 -8.60 7.33
C CYS A 141 -8.86 -7.07 7.28
N MET A 142 -9.91 -6.47 6.71
CA MET A 142 -10.06 -5.02 6.63
C MET A 142 -10.17 -4.37 8.02
N ARG A 143 -10.97 -4.94 8.94
CA ARG A 143 -11.09 -4.39 10.31
C ARG A 143 -9.74 -4.38 11.03
N ARG A 144 -9.01 -5.48 10.97
CA ARG A 144 -7.67 -5.59 11.57
C ARG A 144 -6.66 -4.65 10.93
N MET A 145 -6.73 -4.52 9.61
CA MET A 145 -5.86 -3.64 8.84
C MET A 145 -6.08 -2.17 9.24
N PHE A 146 -7.33 -1.70 9.27
CA PHE A 146 -7.62 -0.32 9.65
C PHE A 146 -7.23 -0.02 11.09
N ALA A 147 -7.49 -0.92 12.03
CA ALA A 147 -7.07 -0.78 13.43
C ALA A 147 -5.54 -0.71 13.54
N HIS A 148 -4.82 -1.58 12.82
CA HIS A 148 -3.36 -1.55 12.82
C HIS A 148 -2.80 -0.27 12.21
N TYR A 149 -3.40 0.21 11.11
CA TYR A 149 -2.95 1.45 10.47
C TYR A 149 -3.20 2.68 11.33
N ASP A 150 -4.29 2.71 12.11
CA ASP A 150 -4.54 3.78 13.08
C ASP A 150 -3.43 3.89 14.13
N ASP A 151 -2.91 2.75 14.59
CA ASP A 151 -1.90 2.71 15.66
C ASP A 151 -0.46 2.86 15.14
N HIS A 152 -0.18 2.36 13.92
CA HIS A 152 1.19 2.15 13.47
C HIS A 152 1.47 2.66 12.05
N GLY A 153 0.46 2.99 11.26
CA GLY A 153 0.62 3.23 9.83
C GLY A 153 1.08 1.98 9.06
N LEU A 154 1.68 2.18 7.89
CA LEU A 154 2.36 1.14 7.11
C LEU A 154 3.58 1.77 6.42
N VAL A 155 4.73 1.75 7.10
CA VAL A 155 5.94 2.47 6.67
C VAL A 155 7.06 1.49 6.36
N GLY A 156 7.64 1.60 5.16
CA GLY A 156 8.81 0.86 4.71
C GLY A 156 9.87 1.78 4.10
N SER A 157 10.99 1.23 3.64
CA SER A 157 12.09 2.02 3.11
C SER A 157 12.00 2.24 1.60
N ALA A 158 11.67 3.45 1.17
CA ALA A 158 11.71 3.84 -0.25
C ALA A 158 13.10 3.71 -0.89
N ARG A 159 14.17 3.65 -0.08
CA ARG A 159 15.54 3.50 -0.58
C ARG A 159 15.77 2.17 -1.28
N VAL A 160 15.15 1.09 -0.80
CA VAL A 160 15.27 -0.24 -1.42
C VAL A 160 14.74 -0.19 -2.85
N LEU A 161 13.55 0.39 -3.04
CA LEU A 161 12.98 0.58 -4.36
C LEU A 161 13.86 1.50 -5.22
N GLY A 162 14.36 2.61 -4.67
CA GLY A 162 15.25 3.53 -5.38
C GLY A 162 16.55 2.86 -5.86
N TRP A 163 17.13 1.96 -5.07
CA TRP A 163 18.30 1.17 -5.50
C TRP A 163 17.98 0.24 -6.67
N ILE A 164 16.83 -0.43 -6.62
CA ILE A 164 16.39 -1.33 -7.70
C ILE A 164 16.13 -0.53 -8.98
N LEU A 165 15.44 0.61 -8.87
CA LEU A 165 15.10 1.46 -10.02
C LEU A 165 16.30 2.25 -10.57
N GLY A 166 17.35 2.46 -9.76
CA GLY A 166 18.46 3.36 -10.12
C GLY A 166 18.04 4.84 -10.23
N ARG A 167 16.90 5.20 -9.64
CA ARG A 167 16.32 6.54 -9.55
C ARG A 167 15.42 6.64 -8.32
N GLU A 168 15.03 7.86 -7.95
CA GLU A 168 13.99 8.03 -6.93
C GLU A 168 12.65 7.44 -7.41
N PRO A 169 11.91 6.74 -6.52
CA PRO A 169 10.56 6.29 -6.80
C PRO A 169 9.62 7.47 -7.10
N HIS A 170 8.56 7.23 -7.86
CA HIS A 170 7.50 8.22 -8.03
C HIS A 170 6.93 8.61 -6.67
N ASN A 171 6.73 9.90 -6.47
CA ASN A 171 6.00 10.42 -5.31
C ASN A 171 4.54 10.69 -5.69
N PHE A 172 3.71 10.98 -4.71
CA PHE A 172 2.27 11.18 -4.93
C PHE A 172 1.94 12.36 -5.87
N ARG A 173 2.79 13.38 -5.95
CA ARG A 173 2.58 14.51 -6.85
C ARG A 173 2.86 14.14 -8.32
N THR A 174 3.77 13.22 -8.56
CA THR A 174 4.15 12.80 -9.92
C THR A 174 3.30 11.66 -10.45
N PHE A 175 2.62 10.95 -9.57
CA PHE A 175 1.58 9.99 -9.89
C PHE A 175 0.31 10.69 -10.42
#